data_9a3c8f3ff811f1abd8b0e5b1d211957e
#
_entry.id   9a3c8f3ff811f1abd8b0e5b1d211957e
#
_cell.length_a   1.000
_cell.length_b   1.000
_cell.length_c   1.000
_cell.angle_alpha   90.00
_cell.angle_beta   90.00
_cell.angle_gamma   90.00
#
_symmetry.space_group_name_H-M   'P 1'
#
loop_
_entity.id
_entity.type
_entity.pdbx_description
1 polymer ?
#
loop_
_entity_poly.entity_id
_entity_poly.type
_entity_poly.pdbx_seq_one_letter_code
_entity_poly.pdbx_strand_id
1 'polypeptide(L)'
;LLLLISTAILVACNISEEFFPPKITLDNGTGIYTVKYGRELVITPTYEHIENATFCWTMDGEVLATSPTLSFSKDEVGEYYITLTVSTDYGTDEEELRVDVVELEIPTVSIAGNKKMTVTLETEVVLNASVRETSLPTKFAWTVNDVIVSNEHNYTFIAKEIGNYIVKATAKNDDGAHSDMVEVEVVNPEDIPFTWDFAKYKLHNVVGRKLLISPLPSNMVYDVKYSWNVHEDESMTGSGPDFVFISDKAGVYHINAVATKDDGDNPISITRNFEVTVYEEKEFYRPKNGASQADWNKVFEYTPAPGQFINDLKTGGFDASHVTPEAAVSYAECRLSEGNWISLGGFGGYLVVGFDHSIDNNRSYNLGVVGNAFDGSSEPGIVWVMQDENGNGYPDDTWYELAGSETGKFETYRDYAVTYYRPSAPKMPVQWTDNYGNNGEIDYLAQYHDQDYYYPLWIGDDSYTLKGTRLEARNYDQSGNGTYWI
;
A
#
# COMPACT_ATOMS: atom_id res chain seq x y z
N LEU A 1 -48.48 -82.71 70.20
CA LEU A 1 -47.85 -81.39 70.38
C LEU A 1 -46.56 -81.38 69.56
N LEU A 2 -46.61 -80.84 68.35
CA LEU A 2 -45.43 -80.66 67.44
C LEU A 2 -44.94 -79.28 67.58
N LEU A 3 -43.68 -79.10 67.95
CA LEU A 3 -42.97 -77.83 68.02
C LEU A 3 -42.23 -77.59 66.68
N LEU A 4 -42.66 -76.66 65.89
CA LEU A 4 -41.93 -76.19 64.67
C LEU A 4 -40.88 -75.12 65.09
N ILE A 5 -39.58 -75.48 64.98
CA ILE A 5 -38.49 -74.53 65.11
C ILE A 5 -38.25 -73.94 63.71
N SER A 6 -38.56 -72.69 63.57
CA SER A 6 -38.24 -71.89 62.37
C SER A 6 -36.83 -71.30 62.47
N THR A 7 -35.89 -71.82 61.72
CA THR A 7 -34.52 -71.25 61.54
C THR A 7 -34.60 -70.15 60.50
N ALA A 8 -34.46 -68.89 60.93
CA ALA A 8 -34.28 -67.75 60.05
C ALA A 8 -32.82 -67.73 59.60
N ILE A 9 -32.61 -67.94 58.31
CA ILE A 9 -31.32 -67.71 57.62
C ILE A 9 -31.20 -66.23 57.30
N LEU A 10 -30.38 -65.53 58.04
CA LEU A 10 -29.94 -64.16 57.65
C LEU A 10 -28.95 -64.28 56.51
N VAL A 11 -29.36 -63.98 55.29
CA VAL A 11 -28.47 -63.74 54.15
C VAL A 11 -27.93 -62.31 54.33
N ALA A 12 -26.69 -62.20 54.82
CA ALA A 12 -25.95 -60.97 54.77
C ALA A 12 -25.61 -60.72 53.31
N CYS A 13 -26.29 -59.77 52.68
CA CYS A 13 -25.90 -59.25 51.40
C CYS A 13 -24.63 -58.39 51.64
N ASN A 14 -23.44 -58.97 51.40
CA ASN A 14 -22.26 -58.15 51.24
C ASN A 14 -22.39 -57.38 49.98
N ILE A 15 -22.79 -56.13 50.09
CA ILE A 15 -22.62 -55.11 48.99
C ILE A 15 -21.14 -54.85 49.05
N SER A 16 -20.35 -55.44 48.15
CA SER A 16 -19.01 -54.97 47.85
C SER A 16 -19.18 -53.61 47.23
N GLU A 17 -18.80 -52.55 47.90
CA GLU A 17 -18.64 -51.24 47.26
C GLU A 17 -17.57 -51.42 46.17
N GLU A 18 -17.98 -51.36 44.90
CA GLU A 18 -17.05 -51.34 43.81
C GLU A 18 -16.49 -49.91 43.74
N PHE A 19 -15.22 -49.80 43.97
CA PHE A 19 -14.48 -48.56 43.92
C PHE A 19 -13.85 -48.45 42.54
N PHE A 20 -14.15 -47.32 41.85
CA PHE A 20 -13.65 -47.04 40.52
C PHE A 20 -12.64 -45.89 40.59
N PRO A 21 -11.60 -45.88 39.71
CA PRO A 21 -10.74 -44.75 39.58
C PRO A 21 -11.53 -43.52 39.06
N PRO A 22 -11.06 -42.31 39.29
CA PRO A 22 -11.71 -41.12 38.77
C PRO A 22 -11.75 -41.18 37.23
N LYS A 23 -12.73 -40.49 36.62
CA LYS A 23 -12.84 -40.36 35.18
C LYS A 23 -13.11 -38.94 34.82
N ILE A 24 -12.30 -38.41 33.90
CA ILE A 24 -12.39 -37.07 33.34
C ILE A 24 -13.15 -37.11 32.01
N THR A 25 -14.01 -36.13 31.78
CA THR A 25 -14.62 -35.90 30.47
C THR A 25 -14.55 -34.42 30.19
N LEU A 26 -13.77 -34.05 29.16
CA LEU A 26 -13.61 -32.66 28.73
C LEU A 26 -14.92 -32.11 28.16
N ASP A 27 -15.21 -30.85 28.42
CA ASP A 27 -16.45 -30.18 28.06
C ASP A 27 -16.62 -29.94 26.55
N ASN A 28 -15.54 -30.04 25.76
CA ASN A 28 -15.61 -29.89 24.29
C ASN A 28 -15.41 -31.21 23.50
N GLY A 29 -15.11 -32.30 24.14
CA GLY A 29 -14.97 -33.63 23.51
C GLY A 29 -13.82 -33.81 22.50
N THR A 30 -13.14 -32.77 22.09
CA THR A 30 -11.99 -32.79 21.15
C THR A 30 -10.66 -32.60 21.85
N GLY A 31 -10.67 -32.05 23.06
CA GLY A 31 -9.47 -31.63 23.77
C GLY A 31 -8.76 -30.42 23.18
N ILE A 32 -9.35 -29.76 22.15
CA ILE A 32 -8.77 -28.58 21.51
C ILE A 32 -9.68 -27.38 21.78
N TYR A 33 -9.11 -26.38 22.43
CA TYR A 33 -9.79 -25.12 22.77
C TYR A 33 -9.16 -23.97 21.98
N THR A 34 -9.93 -22.95 21.70
CA THR A 34 -9.42 -21.72 21.06
C THR A 34 -9.80 -20.51 21.90
N VAL A 35 -8.85 -19.64 22.14
CA VAL A 35 -9.06 -18.37 22.84
C VAL A 35 -8.26 -17.27 22.16
N LYS A 36 -8.78 -16.06 22.15
CA LYS A 36 -8.03 -14.89 21.63
C LYS A 36 -7.03 -14.41 22.69
N TYR A 37 -5.87 -13.94 22.24
CA TYR A 37 -4.82 -13.50 23.14
C TYR A 37 -5.32 -12.40 24.09
N GLY A 38 -4.87 -12.45 25.35
CA GLY A 38 -5.34 -11.53 26.40
C GLY A 38 -6.78 -11.74 26.86
N ARG A 39 -7.51 -12.75 26.32
CA ARG A 39 -8.85 -13.12 26.78
C ARG A 39 -8.78 -14.33 27.72
N GLU A 40 -9.78 -14.42 28.60
CA GLU A 40 -9.92 -15.53 29.53
C GLU A 40 -10.72 -16.67 28.90
N LEU A 41 -10.20 -17.89 29.00
CA LEU A 41 -10.87 -19.15 28.70
C LEU A 41 -11.12 -19.89 30.01
N VAL A 42 -12.35 -20.31 30.26
CA VAL A 42 -12.69 -21.17 31.40
C VAL A 42 -13.01 -22.56 30.88
N ILE A 43 -12.25 -23.56 31.35
CA ILE A 43 -12.42 -24.98 31.02
C ILE A 43 -13.10 -25.67 32.21
N THR A 44 -14.22 -26.37 31.95
CA THR A 44 -15.09 -26.93 32.97
C THR A 44 -15.40 -28.40 32.67
N PRO A 45 -14.43 -29.33 32.85
CA PRO A 45 -14.66 -30.74 32.65
C PRO A 45 -15.71 -31.30 33.62
N THR A 46 -16.30 -32.41 33.25
CA THR A 46 -17.15 -33.23 34.16
C THR A 46 -16.37 -34.43 34.66
N TYR A 47 -16.75 -34.92 35.83
CA TYR A 47 -15.99 -35.93 36.51
C TYR A 47 -16.93 -37.02 37.06
N GLU A 48 -16.44 -38.27 37.05
CA GLU A 48 -17.09 -39.39 37.74
C GLU A 48 -16.11 -39.97 38.80
N HIS A 49 -16.60 -40.52 39.92
CA HIS A 49 -15.84 -41.19 40.98
C HIS A 49 -14.77 -40.30 41.64
N ILE A 50 -15.16 -39.09 42.05
CA ILE A 50 -14.22 -38.06 42.55
C ILE A 50 -14.29 -37.83 44.05
N GLU A 51 -14.71 -38.85 44.85
CA GLU A 51 -14.71 -38.77 46.30
C GLU A 51 -13.28 -38.51 46.81
N ASN A 52 -13.08 -37.42 47.56
CA ASN A 52 -11.79 -36.97 48.07
C ASN A 52 -10.72 -36.71 46.95
N ALA A 53 -11.13 -36.39 45.72
CA ALA A 53 -10.21 -36.15 44.62
C ALA A 53 -9.34 -34.89 44.80
N THR A 54 -8.12 -34.99 44.32
CA THR A 54 -7.23 -33.85 44.10
C THR A 54 -7.11 -33.58 42.61
N PHE A 55 -7.08 -32.31 42.25
CA PHE A 55 -6.97 -31.82 40.87
C PHE A 55 -5.63 -31.14 40.70
N CYS A 56 -5.00 -31.33 39.55
CA CYS A 56 -3.75 -30.66 39.19
C CYS A 56 -3.73 -30.38 37.69
N TRP A 57 -3.71 -29.08 37.33
CA TRP A 57 -3.51 -28.63 35.97
C TRP A 57 -2.05 -28.23 35.80
N THR A 58 -1.37 -28.78 34.82
CA THR A 58 0.05 -28.48 34.56
C THR A 58 0.27 -28.08 33.11
N MET A 59 1.26 -27.23 32.90
CA MET A 59 1.77 -26.85 31.58
C MET A 59 3.31 -26.75 31.69
N ASP A 60 4.03 -27.42 30.80
CA ASP A 60 5.51 -27.47 30.81
C ASP A 60 6.10 -27.89 32.15
N GLY A 61 5.36 -28.70 32.91
CA GLY A 61 5.76 -29.19 34.25
C GLY A 61 5.48 -28.22 35.40
N GLU A 62 4.92 -27.04 35.12
CA GLU A 62 4.50 -26.07 36.15
C GLU A 62 3.00 -26.22 36.46
N VAL A 63 2.62 -26.06 37.74
CA VAL A 63 1.23 -26.11 38.15
C VAL A 63 0.53 -24.80 37.86
N LEU A 64 -0.54 -24.89 37.06
CA LEU A 64 -1.41 -23.73 36.73
C LEU A 64 -2.54 -23.57 37.75
N ALA A 65 -3.18 -24.67 38.17
CA ALA A 65 -4.30 -24.67 39.09
C ALA A 65 -4.46 -26.01 39.79
N THR A 66 -5.16 -25.99 40.95
CA THR A 66 -5.55 -27.19 41.71
C THR A 66 -7.06 -27.27 41.97
N SER A 67 -7.84 -26.54 41.16
CA SER A 67 -9.30 -26.50 41.18
C SER A 67 -9.91 -27.45 40.14
N PRO A 68 -11.19 -27.86 40.27
CA PRO A 68 -11.88 -28.66 39.27
C PRO A 68 -12.01 -27.96 37.89
N THR A 69 -11.83 -26.66 37.84
CA THR A 69 -11.91 -25.84 36.63
C THR A 69 -10.62 -25.09 36.44
N LEU A 70 -10.26 -24.81 35.18
CA LEU A 70 -9.11 -23.98 34.83
C LEU A 70 -9.58 -22.67 34.21
N SER A 71 -9.10 -21.54 34.77
CA SER A 71 -9.10 -20.24 34.08
C SER A 71 -7.74 -20.06 33.44
N PHE A 72 -7.71 -19.90 32.14
CA PHE A 72 -6.50 -19.78 31.34
C PHE A 72 -6.51 -18.51 30.51
N SER A 73 -5.39 -17.79 30.48
CA SER A 73 -5.16 -16.65 29.56
C SER A 73 -3.69 -16.56 29.24
N LYS A 74 -3.37 -16.08 28.04
CA LYS A 74 -2.00 -15.79 27.57
C LYS A 74 -2.00 -14.52 26.73
N ASP A 75 -0.89 -13.78 26.83
CA ASP A 75 -0.61 -12.57 26.06
C ASP A 75 0.32 -12.86 24.87
N GLU A 76 0.40 -14.12 24.45
CA GLU A 76 1.25 -14.57 23.35
C GLU A 76 0.48 -15.60 22.53
N VAL A 77 0.47 -15.40 21.20
CA VAL A 77 -0.15 -16.34 20.25
C VAL A 77 0.66 -17.61 20.17
N GLY A 78 -0.01 -18.76 20.20
CA GLY A 78 0.67 -20.05 20.13
C GLY A 78 -0.21 -21.22 20.51
N GLU A 79 0.35 -22.41 20.45
CA GLU A 79 -0.27 -23.65 20.90
C GLU A 79 0.27 -23.99 22.29
N TYR A 80 -0.65 -24.19 23.26
CA TYR A 80 -0.31 -24.50 24.64
C TYR A 80 -0.90 -25.86 25.03
N TYR A 81 -0.04 -26.73 25.49
CA TYR A 81 -0.42 -28.09 25.90
C TYR A 81 -0.54 -28.14 27.43
N ILE A 82 -1.71 -28.53 27.89
CA ILE A 82 -2.07 -28.56 29.33
C ILE A 82 -2.51 -29.97 29.69
N THR A 83 -2.03 -30.47 30.81
CA THR A 83 -2.42 -31.77 31.36
C THR A 83 -3.27 -31.54 32.60
N LEU A 84 -4.44 -32.18 32.66
CA LEU A 84 -5.26 -32.29 33.85
C LEU A 84 -5.09 -33.69 34.45
N THR A 85 -4.64 -33.72 35.66
CA THR A 85 -4.53 -34.98 36.47
C THR A 85 -5.53 -34.93 37.63
N VAL A 86 -6.35 -35.95 37.75
CA VAL A 86 -7.29 -36.15 38.88
C VAL A 86 -6.91 -37.42 39.62
N SER A 87 -6.69 -37.33 40.93
CA SER A 87 -6.26 -38.43 41.74
C SER A 87 -7.18 -38.66 42.95
N THR A 88 -7.52 -39.92 43.23
CA THR A 88 -8.27 -40.36 44.41
C THR A 88 -7.50 -41.50 45.10
N ASP A 89 -7.98 -42.00 46.22
CA ASP A 89 -7.42 -43.17 46.84
C ASP A 89 -7.55 -44.45 45.98
N TYR A 90 -8.35 -44.39 44.91
CA TYR A 90 -8.67 -45.55 44.06
C TYR A 90 -7.98 -45.49 42.68
N GLY A 91 -7.22 -44.44 42.41
CA GLY A 91 -6.45 -44.31 41.18
C GLY A 91 -6.32 -42.88 40.70
N THR A 92 -5.78 -42.77 39.48
CA THR A 92 -5.54 -41.50 38.80
C THR A 92 -6.06 -41.58 37.38
N ASP A 93 -6.65 -40.49 36.89
CA ASP A 93 -6.99 -40.26 35.47
C ASP A 93 -6.32 -38.99 34.97
N GLU A 94 -5.95 -38.97 33.70
CA GLU A 94 -5.19 -37.90 33.11
C GLU A 94 -5.71 -37.61 31.70
N GLU A 95 -5.95 -36.31 31.42
CA GLU A 95 -6.36 -35.85 30.11
C GLU A 95 -5.41 -34.73 29.66
N GLU A 96 -4.91 -34.86 28.43
CA GLU A 96 -4.12 -33.83 27.74
C GLU A 96 -5.03 -33.01 26.84
N LEU A 97 -4.90 -31.69 26.88
CA LEU A 97 -5.65 -30.76 26.06
C LEU A 97 -4.73 -29.72 25.45
N ARG A 98 -5.14 -29.18 24.31
CA ARG A 98 -4.45 -28.11 23.63
C ARG A 98 -5.29 -26.82 23.64
N VAL A 99 -4.67 -25.71 23.98
CA VAL A 99 -5.27 -24.39 23.87
C VAL A 99 -4.55 -23.61 22.77
N ASP A 100 -5.25 -23.29 21.67
CA ASP A 100 -4.78 -22.44 20.60
C ASP A 100 -5.10 -20.99 20.97
N VAL A 101 -4.08 -20.21 21.31
CA VAL A 101 -4.21 -18.76 21.52
C VAL A 101 -4.01 -18.09 20.17
N VAL A 102 -5.04 -17.41 19.68
CA VAL A 102 -5.07 -16.77 18.37
C VAL A 102 -5.11 -15.24 18.49
N GLU A 103 -4.72 -14.53 17.42
CA GLU A 103 -4.75 -13.08 17.36
C GLU A 103 -6.19 -12.52 17.45
N LEU A 104 -6.28 -11.24 17.87
CA LEU A 104 -7.52 -10.47 17.78
C LEU A 104 -7.83 -10.15 16.31
N GLU A 105 -9.08 -10.28 15.93
CA GLU A 105 -9.57 -9.92 14.61
C GLU A 105 -10.10 -8.48 14.61
N ILE A 106 -9.19 -7.50 14.70
CA ILE A 106 -9.56 -6.08 14.67
C ILE A 106 -9.80 -5.64 13.23
N PRO A 107 -10.98 -5.04 12.90
CA PRO A 107 -11.21 -4.46 11.60
C PRO A 107 -10.30 -3.26 11.38
N THR A 108 -9.93 -2.97 10.13
CA THR A 108 -9.13 -1.80 9.78
C THR A 108 -9.87 -0.92 8.80
N VAL A 109 -9.61 0.40 8.84
CA VAL A 109 -10.22 1.39 7.95
C VAL A 109 -9.13 2.31 7.38
N SER A 110 -9.31 2.72 6.12
CA SER A 110 -8.47 3.72 5.45
C SER A 110 -9.36 4.69 4.67
N ILE A 111 -9.08 5.99 4.76
CA ILE A 111 -9.76 7.04 4.01
C ILE A 111 -8.91 7.39 2.80
N ALA A 112 -9.54 7.43 1.62
CA ALA A 112 -8.89 7.86 0.39
C ALA A 112 -8.58 9.37 0.42
N GLY A 113 -7.45 9.75 -0.16
CA GLY A 113 -7.09 11.15 -0.40
C GLY A 113 -6.13 11.74 0.64
N ASN A 114 -5.91 13.06 0.49
CA ASN A 114 -5.01 13.80 1.37
C ASN A 114 -5.53 13.82 2.80
N LYS A 115 -4.63 13.57 3.75
CA LYS A 115 -4.96 13.59 5.18
C LYS A 115 -5.06 15.01 5.77
N LYS A 116 -4.57 16.01 5.02
CA LYS A 116 -4.73 17.43 5.35
C LYS A 116 -5.15 18.20 4.12
N MET A 117 -6.14 19.05 4.26
CA MET A 117 -6.60 19.92 3.19
C MET A 117 -7.11 21.23 3.71
N THR A 118 -6.98 22.30 2.90
CA THR A 118 -7.54 23.61 3.16
C THR A 118 -8.63 23.88 2.12
N VAL A 119 -9.82 24.21 2.55
CA VAL A 119 -11.00 24.45 1.68
C VAL A 119 -11.72 25.72 2.10
N THR A 120 -12.63 26.22 1.25
CA THR A 120 -13.52 27.34 1.63
C THR A 120 -14.83 26.83 2.19
N LEU A 121 -15.61 27.76 2.78
CA LEU A 121 -16.97 27.48 3.24
C LEU A 121 -17.80 26.86 2.11
N GLU A 122 -18.69 25.94 2.51
CA GLU A 122 -19.63 25.23 1.62
C GLU A 122 -18.97 24.38 0.53
N THR A 123 -17.64 24.22 0.54
CA THR A 123 -16.97 23.28 -0.34
C THR A 123 -17.35 21.84 0.03
N GLU A 124 -17.78 21.06 -0.98
CA GLU A 124 -18.06 19.64 -0.80
C GLU A 124 -16.74 18.85 -0.83
N VAL A 125 -16.43 18.19 0.29
CA VAL A 125 -15.29 17.27 0.41
C VAL A 125 -15.85 15.86 0.46
N VAL A 126 -15.73 15.13 -0.67
CA VAL A 126 -16.17 13.74 -0.75
C VAL A 126 -15.08 12.83 -0.18
N LEU A 127 -15.42 12.08 0.86
CA LEU A 127 -14.54 11.16 1.55
C LEU A 127 -15.05 9.73 1.38
N ASN A 128 -14.17 8.84 0.95
CA ASN A 128 -14.46 7.43 0.78
C ASN A 128 -13.58 6.62 1.73
N ALA A 129 -14.19 5.72 2.50
CA ALA A 129 -13.48 4.83 3.39
C ALA A 129 -13.57 3.39 2.92
N SER A 130 -12.42 2.72 2.83
CA SER A 130 -12.33 1.27 2.67
C SER A 130 -12.18 0.61 4.02
N VAL A 131 -12.95 -0.45 4.27
CA VAL A 131 -12.91 -1.22 5.51
C VAL A 131 -12.53 -2.66 5.20
N ARG A 132 -11.46 -3.14 5.84
CA ARG A 132 -11.16 -4.58 5.88
C ARG A 132 -11.93 -5.17 7.05
N GLU A 133 -13.00 -5.87 6.71
CA GLU A 133 -13.80 -6.62 7.68
C GLU A 133 -13.08 -7.88 8.16
N THR A 134 -13.56 -8.43 9.26
CA THR A 134 -13.10 -9.67 9.86
C THR A 134 -14.24 -10.70 9.90
N SER A 135 -14.03 -11.85 10.51
CA SER A 135 -15.12 -12.82 10.75
C SER A 135 -16.18 -12.30 11.74
N LEU A 136 -15.85 -11.28 12.54
CA LEU A 136 -16.74 -10.67 13.52
C LEU A 136 -17.54 -9.50 12.91
N PRO A 137 -18.81 -9.31 13.30
CA PRO A 137 -19.62 -8.19 12.83
C PRO A 137 -18.96 -6.84 13.10
N THR A 138 -18.72 -6.07 12.06
CA THR A 138 -18.08 -4.76 12.14
C THR A 138 -19.12 -3.64 12.16
N LYS A 139 -18.95 -2.67 13.05
CA LYS A 139 -19.68 -1.40 13.10
C LYS A 139 -18.78 -0.32 12.52
N PHE A 140 -19.33 0.48 11.63
CA PHE A 140 -18.62 1.60 11.00
C PHE A 140 -19.30 2.92 11.30
N ALA A 141 -18.52 3.99 11.50
CA ALA A 141 -19.07 5.35 11.69
C ALA A 141 -18.06 6.42 11.27
N TRP A 142 -18.59 7.49 10.68
CA TRP A 142 -17.90 8.76 10.54
C TRP A 142 -18.23 9.68 11.72
N THR A 143 -17.21 10.39 12.18
CA THR A 143 -17.38 11.50 13.14
C THR A 143 -16.72 12.77 12.59
N VAL A 144 -17.33 13.92 12.89
CA VAL A 144 -16.74 15.25 12.72
C VAL A 144 -16.56 15.85 14.10
N ASN A 145 -15.34 16.16 14.51
CA ASN A 145 -15.01 16.62 15.84
C ASN A 145 -15.68 15.75 16.93
N ASP A 146 -15.55 14.43 16.80
CA ASP A 146 -16.10 13.37 17.66
C ASP A 146 -17.65 13.26 17.68
N VAL A 147 -18.37 13.99 16.85
CA VAL A 147 -19.82 13.84 16.68
C VAL A 147 -20.11 12.92 15.51
N ILE A 148 -20.90 11.85 15.73
CA ILE A 148 -21.29 10.90 14.66
C ILE A 148 -22.15 11.62 13.63
N VAL A 149 -21.76 11.49 12.35
CA VAL A 149 -22.42 12.15 11.21
C VAL A 149 -22.94 11.16 10.16
N SER A 150 -22.32 9.96 10.02
CA SER A 150 -22.73 8.95 9.07
C SER A 150 -22.26 7.56 9.50
N ASN A 151 -22.95 6.49 8.99
CA ASN A 151 -22.50 5.11 9.11
C ASN A 151 -22.28 4.46 7.72
N GLU A 152 -22.38 5.24 6.65
CA GLU A 152 -22.09 4.79 5.27
C GLU A 152 -20.60 4.91 4.98
N HIS A 153 -20.04 4.08 4.11
CA HIS A 153 -18.61 4.13 3.78
C HIS A 153 -18.22 5.43 3.06
N ASN A 154 -19.15 6.06 2.36
CA ASN A 154 -18.96 7.35 1.70
C ASN A 154 -19.59 8.47 2.55
N TYR A 155 -18.85 9.55 2.71
CA TYR A 155 -19.35 10.73 3.44
C TYR A 155 -18.92 12.01 2.71
N THR A 156 -19.85 12.95 2.54
CA THR A 156 -19.56 14.29 2.03
C THR A 156 -19.54 15.26 3.19
N PHE A 157 -18.37 15.78 3.51
CA PHE A 157 -18.19 16.83 4.50
C PHE A 157 -18.44 18.19 3.87
N ILE A 158 -19.25 19.02 4.51
CA ILE A 158 -19.52 20.41 4.13
C ILE A 158 -19.49 21.26 5.40
N ALA A 159 -18.51 22.17 5.50
CA ALA A 159 -18.43 23.09 6.61
C ALA A 159 -19.23 24.37 6.35
N LYS A 160 -19.93 24.84 7.37
CA LYS A 160 -20.69 26.09 7.36
C LYS A 160 -20.04 27.21 8.16
N GLU A 161 -18.95 26.90 8.85
CA GLU A 161 -18.18 27.84 9.67
C GLU A 161 -16.70 27.66 9.41
N ILE A 162 -15.94 28.75 9.47
CA ILE A 162 -14.46 28.70 9.35
C ILE A 162 -13.90 28.02 10.59
N GLY A 163 -12.87 27.19 10.42
CA GLY A 163 -12.21 26.51 11.52
C GLY A 163 -11.54 25.21 11.10
N ASN A 164 -11.01 24.50 12.08
CA ASN A 164 -10.36 23.21 11.88
C ASN A 164 -11.32 22.07 12.25
N TYR A 165 -11.42 21.12 11.37
CA TYR A 165 -12.28 19.94 11.52
C TYR A 165 -11.46 18.69 11.42
N ILE A 166 -11.72 17.74 12.32
CA ILE A 166 -11.20 16.36 12.23
C ILE A 166 -12.35 15.50 11.79
N VAL A 167 -12.25 14.96 10.57
CA VAL A 167 -13.19 14.00 10.01
C VAL A 167 -12.58 12.62 10.14
N LYS A 168 -13.18 11.76 10.98
CA LYS A 168 -12.61 10.47 11.36
C LYS A 168 -13.58 9.34 11.00
N ALA A 169 -13.07 8.33 10.32
CA ALA A 169 -13.73 7.05 10.09
C ALA A 169 -13.27 6.04 11.14
N THR A 170 -14.19 5.28 11.71
CA THR A 170 -13.88 4.24 12.70
C THR A 170 -14.60 2.96 12.35
N ALA A 171 -13.85 1.85 12.26
CA ALA A 171 -14.35 0.49 12.17
C ALA A 171 -14.09 -0.23 13.50
N LYS A 172 -15.10 -0.90 14.06
CA LYS A 172 -15.06 -1.51 15.38
C LYS A 172 -15.84 -2.83 15.43
N ASN A 173 -15.27 -3.82 16.10
CA ASN A 173 -15.95 -5.05 16.51
C ASN A 173 -15.66 -5.37 17.98
N ASP A 174 -16.00 -6.58 18.45
CA ASP A 174 -15.80 -6.99 19.84
C ASP A 174 -14.31 -7.19 20.22
N ASP A 175 -13.43 -7.35 19.24
CA ASP A 175 -11.99 -7.50 19.46
C ASP A 175 -11.26 -6.17 19.54
N GLY A 176 -11.80 -5.11 18.91
CA GLY A 176 -11.18 -3.78 18.97
C GLY A 176 -11.73 -2.82 17.94
N ALA A 177 -11.00 -1.72 17.76
CA ALA A 177 -11.34 -0.68 16.79
C ALA A 177 -10.08 -0.10 16.15
N HIS A 178 -10.21 0.30 14.90
CA HIS A 178 -9.22 1.08 14.15
C HIS A 178 -9.88 2.32 13.58
N SER A 179 -9.13 3.42 13.50
CA SER A 179 -9.62 4.70 12.96
C SER A 179 -8.59 5.32 12.04
N ASP A 180 -9.08 6.01 11.01
CA ASP A 180 -8.31 6.88 10.13
C ASP A 180 -8.97 8.25 10.09
N MET A 181 -8.21 9.33 9.81
CA MET A 181 -8.74 10.70 9.90
C MET A 181 -8.19 11.61 8.80
N VAL A 182 -8.96 12.64 8.52
CA VAL A 182 -8.60 13.77 7.65
C VAL A 182 -8.77 15.06 8.44
N GLU A 183 -7.74 15.91 8.42
CA GLU A 183 -7.79 17.27 8.94
C GLU A 183 -8.24 18.22 7.83
N VAL A 184 -9.36 18.93 8.03
CA VAL A 184 -9.88 19.90 7.09
C VAL A 184 -9.85 21.28 7.75
N GLU A 185 -9.01 22.16 7.20
CA GLU A 185 -8.96 23.56 7.56
C GLU A 185 -9.92 24.34 6.64
N VAL A 186 -10.91 24.99 7.19
CA VAL A 186 -11.88 25.79 6.45
C VAL A 186 -11.53 27.25 6.64
N VAL A 187 -11.25 27.95 5.54
CA VAL A 187 -10.78 29.33 5.54
C VAL A 187 -11.63 30.20 4.62
N ASN A 188 -11.42 31.54 4.67
CA ASN A 188 -11.98 32.39 3.64
C ASN A 188 -11.28 32.16 2.28
N PRO A 189 -11.92 32.49 1.15
CA PRO A 189 -11.30 32.32 -0.17
C PRO A 189 -9.95 33.04 -0.32
N GLU A 190 -9.78 34.20 0.33
CA GLU A 190 -8.55 34.98 0.34
C GLU A 190 -7.39 34.30 1.09
N ASP A 191 -7.70 33.44 2.08
CA ASP A 191 -6.71 32.76 2.91
C ASP A 191 -6.24 31.41 2.33
N ILE A 192 -6.78 30.98 1.17
CA ILE A 192 -6.36 29.73 0.53
C ILE A 192 -4.91 29.82 0.06
N PRO A 193 -4.02 28.89 0.45
CA PRO A 193 -2.65 28.88 0.00
C PRO A 193 -2.55 28.78 -1.53
N PHE A 194 -1.94 29.79 -2.15
CA PHE A 194 -1.62 29.76 -3.57
C PHE A 194 -0.27 29.11 -3.78
N THR A 195 -0.21 27.99 -4.53
CA THR A 195 1.01 27.26 -4.85
C THR A 195 1.18 27.13 -6.37
N TRP A 196 2.43 27.22 -6.82
CA TRP A 196 2.80 27.00 -8.21
C TRP A 196 4.24 26.49 -8.23
N ASP A 197 4.41 25.18 -8.09
CA ASP A 197 5.68 24.52 -7.88
C ASP A 197 6.06 23.61 -9.05
N PHE A 198 7.34 23.32 -9.18
CA PHE A 198 7.91 22.54 -10.29
C PHE A 198 8.84 21.46 -9.73
N ALA A 199 8.93 20.33 -10.43
CA ALA A 199 9.79 19.23 -10.03
C ALA A 199 11.28 19.59 -10.04
N LYS A 200 11.70 20.41 -11.00
CA LYS A 200 13.10 20.85 -11.17
C LYS A 200 13.16 22.31 -11.58
N TYR A 201 14.21 23.01 -11.14
CA TYR A 201 14.51 24.39 -11.46
C TYR A 201 15.83 24.58 -12.24
N LYS A 202 16.65 23.51 -12.30
CA LYS A 202 17.80 23.40 -13.19
C LYS A 202 17.47 22.37 -14.24
N LEU A 203 17.49 22.78 -15.49
CA LEU A 203 17.01 22.03 -16.64
C LEU A 203 18.09 21.99 -17.71
N HIS A 204 18.03 20.97 -18.54
CA HIS A 204 18.95 20.77 -19.64
C HIS A 204 18.18 20.64 -20.95
N ASN A 205 18.75 21.14 -22.03
CA ASN A 205 18.17 21.05 -23.36
C ASN A 205 19.27 21.01 -24.43
N VAL A 206 18.90 20.72 -25.67
CA VAL A 206 19.80 20.74 -26.82
C VAL A 206 19.32 21.78 -27.83
N VAL A 207 20.26 22.37 -28.56
CA VAL A 207 20.00 23.35 -29.64
C VAL A 207 18.88 22.85 -30.55
N GLY A 208 17.87 23.72 -30.78
CA GLY A 208 16.74 23.45 -31.67
C GLY A 208 15.65 22.54 -31.12
N ARG A 209 15.77 21.99 -29.91
CA ARG A 209 14.75 21.16 -29.28
C ARG A 209 13.84 21.96 -28.36
N LYS A 210 12.57 21.53 -28.29
CA LYS A 210 11.56 22.12 -27.41
C LYS A 210 11.65 21.49 -26.03
N LEU A 211 11.75 22.32 -25.01
CA LEU A 211 11.66 21.95 -23.61
C LEU A 211 10.35 22.48 -23.02
N LEU A 212 9.48 21.61 -22.55
CA LEU A 212 8.25 21.99 -21.86
C LEU A 212 8.51 22.10 -20.36
N ILE A 213 8.28 23.26 -19.79
CA ILE A 213 8.36 23.54 -18.36
C ILE A 213 6.94 23.60 -17.82
N SER A 214 6.50 22.58 -17.07
CA SER A 214 5.15 22.45 -16.54
C SER A 214 5.16 22.40 -15.01
N PRO A 215 4.21 23.05 -14.34
CA PRO A 215 4.07 22.97 -12.89
C PRO A 215 3.65 21.57 -12.44
N LEU A 216 3.89 21.29 -11.18
CA LEU A 216 3.30 20.13 -10.52
C LEU A 216 1.78 20.28 -10.49
N PRO A 217 1.02 19.17 -10.58
CA PRO A 217 -0.43 19.21 -10.49
C PRO A 217 -0.90 19.86 -9.18
N SER A 218 -1.88 20.77 -9.29
CA SER A 218 -2.54 21.40 -8.15
C SER A 218 -4.04 21.15 -8.27
N ASN A 219 -4.66 20.71 -7.18
CA ASN A 219 -6.11 20.51 -7.09
C ASN A 219 -6.87 21.84 -6.93
N MET A 220 -6.15 22.97 -6.89
CA MET A 220 -6.72 24.29 -6.66
C MET A 220 -6.90 25.02 -7.97
N VAL A 221 -8.10 25.46 -8.25
CA VAL A 221 -8.44 26.28 -9.42
C VAL A 221 -8.48 27.74 -9.01
N TYR A 222 -7.59 28.54 -9.59
CA TYR A 222 -7.55 29.99 -9.36
C TYR A 222 -7.68 30.75 -10.69
N ASP A 223 -8.15 31.99 -10.64
CA ASP A 223 -7.95 32.93 -11.73
C ASP A 223 -6.52 33.49 -11.63
N VAL A 224 -5.62 32.97 -12.46
CA VAL A 224 -4.19 33.23 -12.38
C VAL A 224 -3.69 33.80 -13.69
N LYS A 225 -2.98 34.93 -13.63
CA LYS A 225 -2.22 35.51 -14.73
C LYS A 225 -0.77 35.03 -14.66
N TYR A 226 -0.25 34.51 -15.74
CA TYR A 226 1.11 34.02 -15.85
C TYR A 226 1.96 34.92 -16.72
N SER A 227 3.24 35.05 -16.39
CA SER A 227 4.23 35.75 -17.18
C SER A 227 5.56 35.00 -17.11
N TRP A 228 6.10 34.69 -18.29
CA TRP A 228 7.41 34.06 -18.46
C TRP A 228 8.31 34.98 -19.27
N ASN A 229 9.56 35.11 -18.84
CA ASN A 229 10.57 35.93 -19.53
C ASN A 229 11.92 35.22 -19.49
N VAL A 230 12.59 35.13 -20.62
CA VAL A 230 13.96 34.62 -20.76
C VAL A 230 14.92 35.80 -20.76
N HIS A 231 15.86 35.82 -19.83
CA HIS A 231 16.77 36.97 -19.65
C HIS A 231 17.71 37.17 -20.83
N GLU A 232 18.20 36.08 -21.42
CA GLU A 232 19.14 36.09 -22.56
C GLU A 232 18.45 36.29 -23.91
N ASP A 233 17.11 36.20 -23.95
CA ASP A 233 16.29 36.43 -25.14
C ASP A 233 14.93 37.02 -24.77
N GLU A 234 14.83 38.35 -24.78
CA GLU A 234 13.61 39.09 -24.43
C GLU A 234 12.42 38.81 -25.36
N SER A 235 12.65 38.18 -26.53
CA SER A 235 11.58 37.78 -27.44
C SER A 235 10.84 36.53 -26.97
N MET A 236 11.46 35.74 -26.11
CA MET A 236 10.87 34.54 -25.53
C MET A 236 10.04 34.89 -24.30
N THR A 237 8.73 34.92 -24.48
CA THR A 237 7.77 35.19 -23.41
C THR A 237 6.63 34.17 -23.42
N GLY A 238 5.95 34.00 -22.26
CA GLY A 238 4.78 33.14 -22.12
C GLY A 238 3.75 33.74 -21.19
N SER A 239 2.47 33.30 -21.34
CA SER A 239 1.35 33.75 -20.54
C SER A 239 0.46 32.60 -20.04
N GLY A 240 0.88 31.35 -20.22
CA GLY A 240 0.19 30.15 -19.71
C GLY A 240 0.80 29.61 -18.42
N PRO A 241 0.17 28.62 -17.80
CA PRO A 241 0.75 27.91 -16.65
C PRO A 241 2.04 27.18 -17.01
N ASP A 242 2.16 26.73 -18.24
CA ASP A 242 3.31 26.04 -18.84
C ASP A 242 4.09 26.99 -19.75
N PHE A 243 5.37 26.65 -19.94
CA PHE A 243 6.23 27.40 -20.87
C PHE A 243 7.01 26.44 -21.78
N VAL A 244 7.01 26.71 -23.08
CA VAL A 244 7.83 25.99 -24.06
C VAL A 244 9.07 26.81 -24.36
N PHE A 245 10.21 26.34 -23.88
CA PHE A 245 11.51 26.94 -24.17
C PHE A 245 12.15 26.29 -25.42
N ILE A 246 12.80 27.06 -26.26
CA ILE A 246 13.61 26.57 -27.37
C ILE A 246 14.74 27.58 -27.65
N SER A 247 15.94 27.09 -27.90
CA SER A 247 17.05 27.96 -28.35
C SER A 247 17.80 27.35 -29.54
N ASP A 248 18.28 28.15 -30.40
CA ASP A 248 19.15 27.81 -31.55
C ASP A 248 20.64 27.98 -31.24
N LYS A 249 20.99 28.28 -29.97
CA LYS A 249 22.37 28.50 -29.50
C LYS A 249 22.60 27.78 -28.17
N ALA A 250 23.75 27.13 -28.07
CA ALA A 250 24.23 26.60 -26.80
C ALA A 250 24.55 27.75 -25.82
N GLY A 251 24.32 27.53 -24.54
CA GLY A 251 24.54 28.50 -23.48
C GLY A 251 23.67 28.24 -22.26
N VAL A 252 23.81 29.11 -21.26
CA VAL A 252 22.97 29.07 -20.05
C VAL A 252 21.91 30.18 -20.18
N TYR A 253 20.67 29.81 -19.97
CA TYR A 253 19.50 30.69 -20.04
C TYR A 253 18.82 30.78 -18.69
N HIS A 254 18.46 31.99 -18.27
CA HIS A 254 17.74 32.24 -17.02
C HIS A 254 16.30 32.65 -17.34
N ILE A 255 15.36 31.89 -16.82
CA ILE A 255 13.94 32.12 -17.04
C ILE A 255 13.31 32.58 -15.73
N ASN A 256 12.68 33.76 -15.77
CA ASN A 256 11.86 34.24 -14.65
C ASN A 256 10.40 34.02 -15.00
N ALA A 257 9.70 33.35 -14.08
CA ALA A 257 8.29 33.03 -14.22
C ALA A 257 7.51 33.57 -13.02
N VAL A 258 6.42 34.28 -13.31
CA VAL A 258 5.54 34.87 -12.28
C VAL A 258 4.11 34.42 -12.51
N ALA A 259 3.50 33.89 -11.45
CA ALA A 259 2.07 33.60 -11.40
C ALA A 259 1.42 34.56 -10.41
N THR A 260 0.38 35.27 -10.83
CA THR A 260 -0.34 36.23 -10.02
C THR A 260 -1.80 35.81 -9.91
N LYS A 261 -2.23 35.44 -8.70
CA LYS A 261 -3.63 35.23 -8.37
C LYS A 261 -4.29 36.61 -8.21
N ASP A 262 -5.33 36.86 -8.99
CA ASP A 262 -6.12 38.08 -8.85
C ASP A 262 -7.01 37.95 -7.61
N ASP A 263 -6.75 38.78 -6.61
CA ASP A 263 -7.48 38.79 -5.33
C ASP A 263 -7.96 40.21 -5.04
N GLY A 264 -8.45 40.89 -6.06
CA GLY A 264 -8.97 42.26 -5.97
C GLY A 264 -7.87 43.26 -5.64
N ASP A 265 -7.96 43.89 -4.45
CA ASP A 265 -7.04 44.98 -4.08
C ASP A 265 -5.65 44.48 -3.63
N ASN A 266 -5.46 43.17 -3.42
CA ASN A 266 -4.22 42.58 -2.90
C ASN A 266 -3.79 41.33 -3.69
N PRO A 267 -3.31 41.46 -4.94
CA PRO A 267 -2.89 40.29 -5.72
C PRO A 267 -1.72 39.56 -5.06
N ILE A 268 -1.82 38.23 -5.03
CA ILE A 268 -0.76 37.37 -4.51
C ILE A 268 0.09 36.88 -5.68
N SER A 269 1.40 37.11 -5.62
CA SER A 269 2.32 36.70 -6.67
C SER A 269 3.36 35.69 -6.18
N ILE A 270 3.59 34.67 -6.97
CA ILE A 270 4.67 33.69 -6.79
C ILE A 270 5.66 33.84 -7.93
N THR A 271 6.93 33.96 -7.60
CA THR A 271 8.02 33.99 -8.59
C THR A 271 8.80 32.68 -8.54
N ARG A 272 9.12 32.16 -9.73
CA ARG A 272 10.00 30.99 -9.90
C ARG A 272 11.10 31.34 -10.91
N ASN A 273 12.31 30.86 -10.63
CA ASN A 273 13.49 31.11 -11.50
C ASN A 273 14.03 29.75 -11.93
N PHE A 274 14.28 29.61 -13.23
CA PHE A 274 14.85 28.42 -13.83
C PHE A 274 16.18 28.77 -14.47
N GLU A 275 17.11 27.82 -14.42
CA GLU A 275 18.36 27.82 -15.17
C GLU A 275 18.28 26.69 -16.20
N VAL A 276 18.36 27.00 -17.48
CA VAL A 276 18.34 26.04 -18.58
C VAL A 276 19.71 26.05 -19.26
N THR A 277 20.45 24.95 -19.19
CA THR A 277 21.69 24.77 -19.92
C THR A 277 21.38 24.13 -21.28
N VAL A 278 21.71 24.82 -22.37
CA VAL A 278 21.54 24.34 -23.74
C VAL A 278 22.89 23.91 -24.30
N TYR A 279 22.96 22.73 -24.86
CA TYR A 279 24.19 22.10 -25.36
C TYR A 279 24.14 21.91 -26.88
N GLU A 280 25.32 21.73 -27.48
CA GLU A 280 25.46 21.29 -28.87
C GLU A 280 25.26 19.78 -28.97
N GLU A 281 24.44 19.30 -29.89
CA GLU A 281 24.03 17.88 -29.99
C GLU A 281 25.22 16.91 -30.06
N LYS A 282 26.27 17.24 -30.80
CA LYS A 282 27.43 16.36 -31.04
C LYS A 282 28.33 16.14 -29.82
N GLU A 283 28.17 16.93 -28.75
CA GLU A 283 29.03 16.87 -27.56
C GLU A 283 28.70 15.68 -26.67
N PHE A 284 27.52 15.05 -26.85
CA PHE A 284 26.95 14.05 -25.94
C PHE A 284 26.91 12.64 -26.50
N TYR A 285 27.35 12.44 -27.74
CA TYR A 285 27.43 11.12 -28.34
C TYR A 285 28.57 10.30 -27.73
N ARG A 286 28.23 9.16 -27.16
CA ARG A 286 29.16 8.15 -26.64
C ARG A 286 29.33 7.04 -27.66
N PRO A 287 30.43 6.98 -28.41
CA PRO A 287 30.61 5.99 -29.46
C PRO A 287 30.74 4.59 -28.86
N LYS A 288 30.17 3.61 -29.57
CA LYS A 288 30.37 2.22 -29.29
C LYS A 288 31.84 1.84 -29.45
N ASN A 289 32.37 1.01 -28.56
CA ASN A 289 33.73 0.49 -28.60
C ASN A 289 33.74 -1.05 -28.44
N GLY A 290 34.91 -1.68 -28.46
CA GLY A 290 35.02 -3.14 -28.42
C GLY A 290 34.56 -3.79 -27.11
N ALA A 291 34.35 -3.02 -26.05
CA ALA A 291 33.85 -3.49 -24.75
C ALA A 291 32.35 -3.17 -24.54
N SER A 292 31.73 -2.42 -25.46
CA SER A 292 30.33 -2.04 -25.36
C SER A 292 29.41 -3.27 -25.46
N GLN A 293 28.40 -3.30 -24.60
CA GLN A 293 27.42 -4.37 -24.51
C GLN A 293 26.07 -3.93 -25.09
N ALA A 294 25.29 -4.89 -25.59
CA ALA A 294 23.94 -4.63 -26.09
C ALA A 294 22.92 -4.40 -24.98
N ASP A 295 23.18 -5.01 -23.82
CA ASP A 295 22.29 -4.94 -22.67
C ASP A 295 22.51 -3.63 -21.86
N TRP A 296 21.54 -3.30 -21.06
CA TRP A 296 21.66 -2.23 -20.07
C TRP A 296 22.87 -2.50 -19.13
N ASN A 297 23.46 -1.45 -18.59
CA ASN A 297 24.64 -1.59 -17.73
C ASN A 297 24.45 -1.06 -16.30
N LYS A 298 23.34 -0.37 -16.03
CA LYS A 298 23.05 0.23 -14.73
C LYS A 298 21.56 0.51 -14.55
N VAL A 299 21.04 0.31 -13.35
CA VAL A 299 19.76 0.85 -12.91
C VAL A 299 20.00 2.17 -12.16
N PHE A 300 19.34 3.23 -12.56
CA PHE A 300 19.45 4.55 -11.95
C PHE A 300 18.32 4.83 -10.97
N GLU A 301 17.12 4.38 -11.29
CA GLU A 301 15.94 4.63 -10.49
C GLU A 301 14.94 3.48 -10.63
N TYR A 302 14.29 3.15 -9.52
CA TYR A 302 13.20 2.21 -9.48
C TYR A 302 12.06 2.78 -8.62
N THR A 303 11.02 3.28 -9.28
CA THR A 303 9.87 3.92 -8.66
C THR A 303 8.58 3.28 -9.17
N PRO A 304 8.20 2.10 -8.65
CA PRO A 304 6.97 1.44 -9.04
C PRO A 304 5.74 2.14 -8.46
N ALA A 305 4.61 1.97 -9.12
CA ALA A 305 3.31 2.18 -8.51
C ALA A 305 2.99 1.04 -7.53
N PRO A 306 2.02 1.21 -6.62
CA PRO A 306 1.54 0.12 -5.78
C PRO A 306 1.02 -1.06 -6.59
N GLY A 307 1.18 -2.28 -6.08
CA GLY A 307 0.70 -3.48 -6.75
C GLY A 307 1.02 -4.76 -5.98
N GLN A 308 0.36 -5.84 -6.35
CA GLN A 308 0.45 -7.13 -5.67
C GLN A 308 1.85 -7.76 -5.62
N PHE A 309 2.74 -7.41 -6.56
CA PHE A 309 4.12 -7.88 -6.59
C PHE A 309 5.13 -6.88 -5.99
N ILE A 310 4.65 -5.79 -5.41
CA ILE A 310 5.49 -4.83 -4.70
C ILE A 310 5.68 -5.31 -3.26
N ASN A 311 6.91 -5.24 -2.75
CA ASN A 311 7.32 -5.78 -1.45
C ASN A 311 7.08 -7.30 -1.32
N ASP A 312 6.99 -8.03 -2.41
CA ASP A 312 6.68 -9.47 -2.41
C ASP A 312 7.91 -10.30 -2.00
N LEU A 313 7.82 -10.92 -0.84
CA LEU A 313 8.86 -11.77 -0.26
C LEU A 313 8.95 -13.15 -0.95
N LYS A 314 7.86 -13.64 -1.52
CA LYS A 314 7.75 -15.03 -2.01
C LYS A 314 8.26 -15.20 -3.44
N THR A 315 7.79 -14.34 -4.34
CA THR A 315 8.09 -14.46 -5.78
C THR A 315 9.11 -13.43 -6.24
N GLY A 316 9.12 -12.25 -5.60
CA GLY A 316 9.99 -11.14 -5.96
C GLY A 316 11.39 -11.20 -5.35
N GLY A 317 11.60 -11.99 -4.28
CA GLY A 317 12.85 -12.00 -3.54
C GLY A 317 13.14 -10.67 -2.83
N PHE A 318 12.09 -9.86 -2.60
CA PHE A 318 12.17 -8.64 -1.79
C PHE A 318 12.29 -9.02 -0.32
N ASP A 319 13.04 -8.27 0.47
CA ASP A 319 13.18 -8.46 1.91
C ASP A 319 13.29 -7.13 2.66
N ALA A 320 13.34 -7.21 3.98
CA ALA A 320 13.38 -6.04 4.87
C ALA A 320 14.63 -5.16 4.69
N SER A 321 15.66 -5.58 3.96
CA SER A 321 16.83 -4.76 3.62
C SER A 321 16.58 -3.79 2.45
N HIS A 322 15.53 -4.02 1.65
CA HIS A 322 15.23 -3.26 0.44
C HIS A 322 14.31 -2.04 0.68
N VAL A 323 14.31 -1.49 1.90
CA VAL A 323 13.38 -0.42 2.32
C VAL A 323 13.94 1.00 2.16
N THR A 324 15.08 1.16 1.48
CA THR A 324 15.59 2.49 1.08
C THR A 324 15.62 2.61 -0.44
N PRO A 325 15.57 3.85 -1.01
CA PRO A 325 15.64 4.03 -2.46
C PRO A 325 16.85 3.36 -3.10
N GLU A 326 18.03 3.47 -2.50
CA GLU A 326 19.29 2.87 -2.99
C GLU A 326 19.24 1.34 -2.93
N ALA A 327 18.67 0.78 -1.86
CA ALA A 327 18.53 -0.66 -1.72
C ALA A 327 17.49 -1.22 -2.71
N ALA A 328 16.41 -0.49 -2.98
CA ALA A 328 15.41 -0.85 -3.99
C ALA A 328 16.00 -0.82 -5.42
N VAL A 329 16.85 0.15 -5.73
CA VAL A 329 17.61 0.19 -7.00
C VAL A 329 18.54 -1.04 -7.11
N SER A 330 19.29 -1.36 -6.05
CA SER A 330 20.18 -2.54 -6.03
C SER A 330 19.40 -3.85 -6.18
N TYR A 331 18.23 -3.94 -5.56
CA TYR A 331 17.31 -5.07 -5.73
C TYR A 331 16.86 -5.20 -7.20
N ALA A 332 16.42 -4.11 -7.82
CA ALA A 332 15.98 -4.11 -9.22
C ALA A 332 17.13 -4.53 -10.16
N GLU A 333 18.33 -4.01 -9.93
CA GLU A 333 19.53 -4.35 -10.71
C GLU A 333 19.91 -5.83 -10.58
N CYS A 334 19.85 -6.39 -9.36
CA CYS A 334 20.10 -7.80 -9.11
C CYS A 334 19.08 -8.67 -9.85
N ARG A 335 17.78 -8.38 -9.72
CA ARG A 335 16.71 -9.13 -10.39
C ARG A 335 16.89 -9.16 -11.91
N LEU A 336 17.14 -8.01 -12.52
CA LEU A 336 17.31 -7.90 -13.97
C LEU A 336 18.60 -8.59 -14.46
N SER A 337 19.70 -8.51 -13.68
CA SER A 337 20.97 -9.16 -14.02
C SER A 337 20.88 -10.69 -14.01
N GLU A 338 19.96 -11.24 -13.22
CA GLU A 338 19.63 -12.67 -13.18
C GLU A 338 18.64 -13.10 -14.26
N GLY A 339 18.15 -12.18 -15.11
CA GLY A 339 17.13 -12.43 -16.11
C GLY A 339 15.72 -12.59 -15.53
N ASN A 340 15.48 -12.08 -14.33
CA ASN A 340 14.19 -12.11 -13.67
C ASN A 340 13.36 -10.85 -13.98
N TRP A 341 12.07 -10.94 -13.74
CA TRP A 341 11.13 -9.83 -13.86
C TRP A 341 11.25 -8.86 -12.69
N ILE A 342 10.96 -7.58 -12.96
CA ILE A 342 10.73 -6.56 -11.95
C ILE A 342 9.33 -5.97 -12.15
N SER A 343 8.57 -5.84 -11.05
CA SER A 343 7.22 -5.27 -11.12
C SER A 343 7.27 -3.76 -11.13
N LEU A 344 6.55 -3.13 -12.06
CA LEU A 344 6.32 -1.68 -12.06
C LEU A 344 5.01 -1.29 -11.35
N GLY A 345 4.21 -2.27 -10.92
CA GLY A 345 2.93 -2.03 -10.23
C GLY A 345 1.85 -1.51 -11.17
N GLY A 346 0.97 -0.65 -10.66
CA GLY A 346 -0.11 -0.04 -11.42
C GLY A 346 0.36 1.07 -12.36
N PHE A 347 -0.52 2.07 -12.62
CA PHE A 347 -0.20 3.16 -13.54
C PHE A 347 0.99 4.01 -13.07
N GLY A 348 1.88 4.28 -14.01
CA GLY A 348 2.94 5.27 -13.90
C GLY A 348 4.22 4.78 -13.21
N GLY A 349 4.24 3.54 -12.71
CA GLY A 349 5.47 2.96 -12.19
C GLY A 349 6.54 2.83 -13.26
N TYR A 350 7.79 3.14 -12.92
CA TYR A 350 8.87 3.19 -13.89
C TYR A 350 10.21 2.67 -13.35
N LEU A 351 11.06 2.33 -14.30
CA LEU A 351 12.44 1.92 -14.08
C LEU A 351 13.33 2.70 -15.06
N VAL A 352 14.41 3.28 -14.55
CA VAL A 352 15.40 3.98 -15.38
C VAL A 352 16.66 3.15 -15.48
N VAL A 353 17.02 2.76 -16.70
CA VAL A 353 18.23 2.00 -17.01
C VAL A 353 19.15 2.80 -17.93
N GLY A 354 20.44 2.57 -17.81
CA GLY A 354 21.45 3.16 -18.66
C GLY A 354 22.16 2.15 -19.55
N PHE A 355 22.84 2.67 -20.55
CA PHE A 355 23.68 1.94 -21.46
C PHE A 355 25.08 2.52 -21.47
N ASP A 356 26.09 1.71 -21.74
CA ASP A 356 27.50 2.12 -21.72
C ASP A 356 27.90 2.97 -22.95
N HIS A 357 27.00 3.07 -23.96
CA HIS A 357 27.19 3.85 -25.18
C HIS A 357 25.86 4.42 -25.69
N SER A 358 25.91 5.38 -26.62
CA SER A 358 24.73 5.92 -27.30
C SER A 358 24.13 4.87 -28.23
N ILE A 359 22.81 4.70 -28.17
CA ILE A 359 22.07 3.78 -29.04
C ILE A 359 21.78 4.50 -30.37
N ASP A 360 22.36 4.05 -31.46
CA ASP A 360 22.17 4.63 -32.80
C ASP A 360 20.81 4.28 -33.39
N ASN A 361 20.12 5.27 -33.94
CA ASN A 361 18.94 5.03 -34.77
C ASN A 361 19.36 4.58 -36.19
N ASN A 362 19.41 3.31 -36.42
CA ASN A 362 19.80 2.70 -37.70
C ASN A 362 18.60 2.38 -38.62
N ARG A 363 17.41 2.92 -38.32
CA ARG A 363 16.14 2.70 -39.04
C ARG A 363 15.61 1.26 -38.93
N SER A 364 16.01 0.53 -37.92
CA SER A 364 15.53 -0.80 -37.58
C SER A 364 15.14 -0.82 -36.10
N TYR A 365 14.92 -2.00 -35.53
CA TYR A 365 14.70 -2.13 -34.09
C TYR A 365 16.03 -1.92 -33.35
N ASN A 366 16.10 -0.86 -32.56
CA ASN A 366 17.32 -0.47 -31.86
C ASN A 366 17.24 -0.74 -30.36
N LEU A 367 16.03 -0.90 -29.83
CA LEU A 367 15.75 -1.16 -28.42
C LEU A 367 14.69 -2.25 -28.31
N GLY A 368 14.88 -3.15 -27.38
CA GLY A 368 13.92 -4.21 -27.03
C GLY A 368 13.65 -4.21 -25.53
N VAL A 369 12.38 -4.25 -25.17
CA VAL A 369 11.95 -4.45 -23.78
C VAL A 369 11.13 -5.73 -23.71
N VAL A 370 11.53 -6.66 -22.85
CA VAL A 370 10.81 -7.91 -22.64
C VAL A 370 9.75 -7.69 -21.58
N GLY A 371 8.49 -7.69 -22.00
CA GLY A 371 7.32 -7.62 -21.13
C GLY A 371 6.83 -8.99 -20.66
N ASN A 372 5.83 -9.00 -19.78
CA ASN A 372 5.21 -10.19 -19.21
C ASN A 372 3.78 -10.42 -19.73
N ALA A 373 3.48 -9.98 -20.94
CA ALA A 373 2.16 -10.19 -21.54
C ALA A 373 1.95 -11.64 -21.98
N PHE A 374 0.74 -12.16 -21.76
CA PHE A 374 0.31 -13.48 -22.19
C PHE A 374 -1.18 -13.46 -22.58
N ASP A 375 -1.71 -14.53 -23.16
CA ASP A 375 -3.11 -14.61 -23.57
C ASP A 375 -4.06 -14.34 -22.38
N GLY A 376 -4.95 -13.38 -22.56
CA GLY A 376 -5.88 -12.93 -21.53
C GLY A 376 -5.30 -11.94 -20.51
N SER A 377 -4.00 -11.58 -20.61
CA SER A 377 -3.38 -10.59 -19.75
C SER A 377 -2.45 -9.67 -20.53
N SER A 378 -2.79 -8.39 -20.61
CA SER A 378 -1.94 -7.36 -21.22
C SER A 378 -1.32 -6.51 -20.12
N GLU A 379 -0.02 -6.30 -20.23
CA GLU A 379 0.74 -5.43 -19.34
C GLU A 379 1.45 -4.36 -20.18
N PRO A 380 0.70 -3.38 -20.74
CA PRO A 380 1.24 -2.40 -21.64
C PRO A 380 2.23 -1.48 -20.93
N GLY A 381 3.31 -1.14 -21.63
CA GLY A 381 4.32 -0.22 -21.15
C GLY A 381 4.60 0.89 -22.14
N ILE A 382 5.09 2.02 -21.64
CA ILE A 382 5.57 3.15 -22.43
C ILE A 382 7.08 3.20 -22.29
N VAL A 383 7.77 3.40 -23.41
CA VAL A 383 9.22 3.57 -23.43
C VAL A 383 9.55 5.05 -23.62
N TRP A 384 10.37 5.56 -22.74
CA TRP A 384 10.96 6.88 -22.83
C TRP A 384 12.45 6.75 -23.04
N VAL A 385 13.03 7.61 -23.84
CA VAL A 385 14.47 7.65 -24.08
C VAL A 385 15.01 9.04 -23.75
N MET A 386 16.23 9.06 -23.27
CA MET A 386 16.96 10.30 -22.95
C MET A 386 18.38 10.17 -23.50
N GLN A 387 18.91 11.23 -24.02
CA GLN A 387 20.33 11.35 -24.28
C GLN A 387 20.97 12.10 -23.11
N ASP A 388 22.12 11.61 -22.65
CA ASP A 388 22.97 12.30 -21.66
C ASP A 388 23.58 13.54 -22.35
N GLU A 389 22.88 14.64 -22.30
CA GLU A 389 23.18 15.87 -23.06
C GLU A 389 24.25 16.73 -22.38
N ASN A 390 24.46 16.54 -21.10
CA ASN A 390 25.48 17.24 -20.33
C ASN A 390 26.73 16.40 -20.07
N GLY A 391 26.76 15.13 -20.46
CA GLY A 391 27.89 14.22 -20.33
C GLY A 391 28.23 13.83 -18.89
N ASN A 392 27.29 14.00 -17.94
CA ASN A 392 27.52 13.72 -16.52
C ASN A 392 27.26 12.28 -16.13
N GLY A 393 26.66 11.46 -17.01
CA GLY A 393 26.35 10.05 -16.80
C GLY A 393 25.13 9.81 -15.90
N TYR A 394 24.27 10.81 -15.68
CA TYR A 394 23.03 10.72 -14.93
C TYR A 394 21.80 10.95 -15.83
N PRO A 395 20.62 10.38 -15.49
CA PRO A 395 19.40 10.51 -16.28
C PRO A 395 18.64 11.81 -15.94
N ASP A 396 19.29 12.95 -15.99
CA ASP A 396 18.76 14.24 -15.56
C ASP A 396 18.47 15.23 -16.72
N ASP A 397 18.61 14.77 -17.97
CA ASP A 397 18.31 15.53 -19.18
C ASP A 397 16.85 15.32 -19.66
N THR A 398 16.56 15.73 -20.90
CA THR A 398 15.21 15.68 -21.45
C THR A 398 14.80 14.28 -21.88
N TRP A 399 13.67 13.82 -21.38
CA TRP A 399 13.07 12.53 -21.74
C TRP A 399 12.07 12.67 -22.89
N TYR A 400 12.12 11.74 -23.84
CA TYR A 400 11.24 11.69 -25.01
C TYR A 400 10.46 10.37 -25.04
N GLU A 401 9.12 10.47 -25.07
CA GLU A 401 8.25 9.32 -25.24
C GLU A 401 8.34 8.78 -26.66
N LEU A 402 8.60 7.49 -26.80
CA LEU A 402 8.55 6.81 -28.08
C LEU A 402 7.10 6.53 -28.48
N ALA A 403 6.82 6.72 -29.77
CA ALA A 403 5.53 6.36 -30.33
C ALA A 403 5.36 4.83 -30.36
N GLY A 404 4.25 4.35 -29.81
CA GLY A 404 3.85 2.94 -29.80
C GLY A 404 2.53 2.70 -30.53
N SER A 405 2.03 1.47 -30.44
CA SER A 405 0.78 1.02 -31.09
C SER A 405 -0.46 1.81 -30.67
N GLU A 406 -0.44 2.37 -29.46
CA GLU A 406 -1.57 3.11 -28.89
C GLU A 406 -1.46 4.62 -29.09
N THR A 407 -0.37 5.11 -29.71
CA THR A 407 -0.16 6.54 -29.95
C THR A 407 -1.25 7.11 -30.88
N GLY A 408 -1.94 8.14 -30.42
CA GLY A 408 -2.99 8.83 -31.17
C GLY A 408 -4.36 8.16 -31.14
N LYS A 409 -4.53 7.07 -30.41
CA LYS A 409 -5.85 6.48 -30.17
C LYS A 409 -6.63 7.32 -29.16
N PHE A 410 -7.96 7.25 -29.26
CA PHE A 410 -8.87 8.03 -28.40
C PHE A 410 -8.77 7.64 -26.94
N GLU A 411 -8.51 6.37 -26.66
CA GLU A 411 -8.39 5.80 -25.31
C GLU A 411 -7.03 6.06 -24.65
N THR A 412 -6.10 6.71 -25.37
CA THR A 412 -4.78 7.08 -24.88
C THR A 412 -4.82 8.48 -24.26
N TYR A 413 -4.65 8.56 -22.96
CA TYR A 413 -4.66 9.80 -22.20
C TYR A 413 -3.24 10.29 -21.94
N ARG A 414 -2.86 11.41 -22.54
CA ARG A 414 -1.58 12.08 -22.27
C ARG A 414 -1.70 12.94 -21.02
N ASP A 415 -0.57 13.18 -20.38
CA ASP A 415 -0.51 13.96 -19.12
C ASP A 415 -1.44 13.43 -18.02
N TYR A 416 -1.68 12.13 -18.03
CA TYR A 416 -2.42 11.47 -16.97
C TYR A 416 -1.56 11.39 -15.71
N ALA A 417 -2.15 11.66 -14.57
CA ALA A 417 -1.47 11.64 -13.28
C ALA A 417 -2.30 10.91 -12.23
N VAL A 418 -1.67 10.05 -11.46
CA VAL A 418 -2.29 9.33 -10.36
C VAL A 418 -1.50 9.57 -9.09
N THR A 419 -2.20 9.96 -8.03
CA THR A 419 -1.65 10.06 -6.68
C THR A 419 -2.07 8.84 -5.88
N TYR A 420 -1.11 8.11 -5.36
CA TYR A 420 -1.29 6.95 -4.49
C TYR A 420 -1.09 7.35 -3.03
N TYR A 421 -1.94 6.84 -2.15
CA TYR A 421 -1.93 7.15 -0.72
C TYR A 421 -1.50 5.95 0.10
N ARG A 422 -0.57 6.16 1.04
CA ARG A 422 -0.10 5.11 1.95
C ARG A 422 -1.25 4.62 2.83
N PRO A 423 -1.54 3.32 2.88
CA PRO A 423 -2.52 2.78 3.81
C PRO A 423 -2.10 3.04 5.26
N SER A 424 -3.07 3.38 6.10
CA SER A 424 -2.86 3.65 7.54
C SER A 424 -2.61 2.38 8.37
N ALA A 425 -2.87 1.20 7.80
CA ALA A 425 -2.65 -0.11 8.44
C ALA A 425 -2.16 -1.14 7.42
N PRO A 426 -1.51 -2.24 7.87
CA PRO A 426 -1.17 -3.37 7.03
C PRO A 426 -2.39 -4.03 6.39
N LYS A 427 -2.17 -4.68 5.25
CA LYS A 427 -3.17 -5.52 4.56
C LYS A 427 -4.42 -4.76 4.12
N MET A 428 -4.25 -3.47 3.84
CA MET A 428 -5.28 -2.60 3.29
C MET A 428 -5.04 -2.36 1.81
N PRO A 429 -6.10 -2.12 1.01
CA PRO A 429 -5.96 -1.65 -0.36
C PRO A 429 -5.27 -0.28 -0.38
N VAL A 430 -4.58 0.01 -1.49
CA VAL A 430 -3.94 1.31 -1.71
C VAL A 430 -4.90 2.21 -2.47
N GLN A 431 -5.37 3.25 -1.83
CA GLN A 431 -6.25 4.25 -2.42
C GLN A 431 -5.49 5.13 -3.42
N TRP A 432 -6.19 5.58 -4.47
CA TRP A 432 -5.64 6.52 -5.44
C TRP A 432 -6.68 7.54 -5.92
N THR A 433 -6.17 8.68 -6.38
CA THR A 433 -6.94 9.69 -7.12
C THR A 433 -6.20 10.08 -8.39
N ASP A 434 -6.92 10.49 -9.45
CA ASP A 434 -6.31 10.96 -10.67
C ASP A 434 -6.59 12.45 -10.94
N ASN A 435 -5.90 13.00 -11.94
CA ASN A 435 -6.07 14.41 -12.36
C ASN A 435 -7.36 14.68 -13.15
N TYR A 436 -8.20 13.67 -13.39
CA TYR A 436 -9.55 13.80 -13.96
C TYR A 436 -10.65 13.79 -12.89
N GLY A 437 -10.28 13.67 -11.61
CA GLY A 437 -11.23 13.64 -10.50
C GLY A 437 -11.78 12.24 -10.20
N ASN A 438 -11.24 11.20 -10.82
CA ASN A 438 -11.60 9.83 -10.46
C ASN A 438 -10.80 9.37 -9.23
N ASN A 439 -11.35 8.41 -8.54
CA ASN A 439 -10.71 7.73 -7.41
C ASN A 439 -10.97 6.22 -7.48
N GLY A 440 -10.17 5.46 -6.78
CA GLY A 440 -10.29 4.01 -6.69
C GLY A 440 -9.24 3.43 -5.75
N GLU A 441 -9.07 2.12 -5.83
CA GLU A 441 -8.09 1.43 -5.01
C GLU A 441 -7.36 0.33 -5.79
N ILE A 442 -6.15 0.01 -5.35
CA ILE A 442 -5.45 -1.22 -5.70
C ILE A 442 -5.87 -2.24 -4.66
N ASP A 443 -6.65 -3.23 -5.06
CA ASP A 443 -7.22 -4.25 -4.18
C ASP A 443 -6.14 -5.04 -3.44
N TYR A 444 -6.43 -5.40 -2.18
CA TYR A 444 -5.58 -6.29 -1.41
C TYR A 444 -5.99 -7.76 -1.63
N LEU A 445 -5.09 -8.57 -2.18
CA LEU A 445 -5.33 -9.96 -2.59
C LEU A 445 -4.75 -10.95 -1.58
N ALA A 446 -5.30 -11.02 -0.37
CA ALA A 446 -4.79 -11.80 0.76
C ALA A 446 -4.54 -13.28 0.43
N GLN A 447 -5.29 -13.87 -0.49
CA GLN A 447 -5.16 -15.30 -0.84
C GLN A 447 -3.85 -15.60 -1.58
N TYR A 448 -3.32 -14.65 -2.35
CA TYR A 448 -2.19 -14.88 -3.25
C TYR A 448 -0.94 -14.09 -2.84
N HIS A 449 -1.12 -12.88 -2.34
CA HIS A 449 -0.09 -11.90 -2.02
C HIS A 449 -0.39 -11.28 -0.66
N ASP A 450 0.10 -11.92 0.41
CA ASP A 450 -0.24 -11.64 1.79
C ASP A 450 0.76 -10.74 2.53
N GLN A 451 1.73 -10.11 1.79
CA GLN A 451 2.63 -9.13 2.38
C GLN A 451 1.83 -7.91 2.92
N ASP A 452 2.37 -7.26 3.94
CA ASP A 452 1.65 -6.21 4.68
C ASP A 452 1.26 -5.00 3.84
N TYR A 453 2.09 -4.62 2.87
CA TYR A 453 1.84 -3.42 2.05
C TYR A 453 2.11 -3.67 0.57
N TYR A 454 1.23 -3.13 -0.29
CA TYR A 454 1.44 -3.00 -1.73
C TYR A 454 2.00 -1.63 -2.12
N TYR A 455 2.03 -0.69 -1.18
CA TYR A 455 2.70 0.61 -1.31
C TYR A 455 4.20 0.40 -1.12
N PRO A 456 5.09 0.92 -2.01
CA PRO A 456 6.53 0.69 -1.90
C PRO A 456 7.09 1.16 -0.55
N LEU A 457 7.78 0.28 0.18
CA LEU A 457 8.27 0.57 1.53
C LEU A 457 9.40 1.61 1.57
N TRP A 458 10.11 1.80 0.47
CA TRP A 458 11.20 2.80 0.35
C TRP A 458 10.74 4.20 -0.02
N ILE A 459 9.46 4.39 -0.35
CA ILE A 459 8.86 5.71 -0.51
C ILE A 459 8.40 6.17 0.86
N GLY A 460 9.08 7.17 1.45
CA GLY A 460 8.83 7.63 2.82
C GLY A 460 7.59 8.50 3.00
N ASP A 461 7.09 9.10 1.90
CA ASP A 461 5.96 10.03 1.93
C ASP A 461 4.62 9.30 2.12
N ASP A 462 3.63 9.99 2.70
CA ASP A 462 2.27 9.46 2.88
C ASP A 462 1.50 9.36 1.55
N SER A 463 1.96 10.03 0.52
CA SER A 463 1.45 9.91 -0.85
C SER A 463 2.53 10.30 -1.87
N TYR A 464 2.40 9.76 -3.08
CA TYR A 464 3.23 10.18 -4.22
C TYR A 464 2.43 10.14 -5.52
N THR A 465 2.81 11.03 -6.45
CA THR A 465 2.13 11.16 -7.73
C THR A 465 3.02 10.66 -8.85
N LEU A 466 2.49 9.76 -9.67
CA LEU A 466 3.10 9.31 -10.90
C LEU A 466 2.36 9.94 -12.09
N LYS A 467 3.13 10.42 -13.08
CA LYS A 467 2.62 11.12 -14.25
C LYS A 467 3.17 10.49 -15.54
N GLY A 468 2.34 10.39 -16.56
CA GLY A 468 2.75 9.89 -17.87
C GLY A 468 1.57 9.73 -18.83
N THR A 469 1.74 8.86 -19.81
CA THR A 469 0.68 8.49 -20.75
C THR A 469 -0.03 7.22 -20.28
N ARG A 470 -1.35 7.28 -20.13
CA ARG A 470 -2.18 6.11 -19.80
C ARG A 470 -2.65 5.44 -21.09
N LEU A 471 -2.36 4.16 -21.19
CA LEU A 471 -2.84 3.28 -22.26
C LEU A 471 -4.07 2.48 -21.81
N GLU A 472 -4.88 2.06 -22.78
CA GLU A 472 -5.89 1.04 -22.55
C GLU A 472 -5.23 -0.34 -22.50
N ALA A 473 -5.55 -1.13 -21.47
CA ALA A 473 -5.14 -2.53 -21.38
C ALA A 473 -6.03 -3.38 -22.30
N ARG A 474 -5.40 -4.01 -23.31
CA ARG A 474 -6.10 -4.87 -24.28
C ARG A 474 -5.83 -6.34 -23.97
N ASN A 475 -6.79 -7.00 -23.32
CA ASN A 475 -6.66 -8.38 -22.88
C ASN A 475 -7.19 -9.39 -23.90
N TYR A 476 -6.80 -9.25 -25.17
CA TYR A 476 -7.20 -10.19 -26.22
C TYR A 476 -6.07 -10.44 -27.23
N ASP A 477 -6.05 -11.63 -27.78
CA ASP A 477 -5.09 -12.01 -28.81
C ASP A 477 -5.43 -11.36 -30.15
N GLN A 478 -4.59 -10.48 -30.63
CA GLN A 478 -4.71 -9.85 -31.95
C GLN A 478 -3.93 -10.62 -33.04
N SER A 479 -3.07 -11.56 -32.66
CA SER A 479 -2.27 -12.32 -33.61
C SER A 479 -3.03 -13.52 -34.21
N GLY A 480 -4.07 -13.99 -33.52
CA GLY A 480 -4.78 -15.24 -33.84
C GLY A 480 -3.98 -16.50 -33.53
N ASN A 481 -2.84 -16.38 -32.86
CA ASN A 481 -1.93 -17.49 -32.55
C ASN A 481 -1.82 -17.77 -31.03
N GLY A 482 -2.66 -17.18 -30.20
CA GLY A 482 -2.57 -17.27 -28.74
C GLY A 482 -1.37 -16.54 -28.15
N THR A 483 -0.73 -15.64 -28.91
CA THR A 483 0.39 -14.84 -28.47
C THR A 483 -0.02 -13.36 -28.45
N TYR A 484 0.17 -12.69 -27.33
CA TYR A 484 -0.11 -11.27 -27.17
C TYR A 484 1.07 -10.42 -27.65
N TRP A 485 0.78 -9.51 -28.57
CA TRP A 485 1.68 -8.43 -28.97
C TRP A 485 1.05 -7.09 -28.57
N ILE A 486 1.64 -6.42 -27.58
CA ILE A 486 1.18 -5.13 -27.10
C ILE A 486 2.08 -4.04 -27.66
#